data_3aa37257943502e1d58cb0dd3a0e3677
#
_entry.id   3aa37257943502e1d58cb0dd3a0e3677
#
_cell.length_a   1.000
_cell.length_b   1.000
_cell.length_c   1.000
_cell.angle_alpha   90.00
_cell.angle_beta   90.00
_cell.angle_gamma   90.00
#
_symmetry.space_group_name_H-M   'P 1'
#
loop_
_entity.id
_entity.type
_entity.pdbx_description
1 polymer ?
#
loop_
_entity_poly.entity_id
_entity_poly.type
_entity_poly.pdbx_seq_one_letter_code
_entity_poly.pdbx_strand_id
1 'polypeptide(L)'
;MKAYSLALYGTWTAENGMFADVIGRVAKVDTDLTVDGDKKGSMDNMAYGLSGEVGWRLGFLDGFYVEPQAELTYTRVSSDDIGISTASYSIDAVDSLLGRVGFAVGMNYPEKAGSFYLRASAVHEFLGDAKITGSNAGVTQAYEIDGKDTWLEFGLGMNVNVTPNTYFWADLERTTGGILEEDWRATVGVRHAWN
;
A
#
# COMPACT_ATOMS: atom_id res chain seq x y z
N MET A 1 -13.57 13.30 -6.00
CA MET A 1 -12.54 12.35 -6.44
C MET A 1 -13.18 11.04 -6.83
N LYS A 2 -12.81 10.45 -7.97
CA LYS A 2 -13.21 9.13 -8.44
C LYS A 2 -11.94 8.36 -8.81
N ALA A 3 -11.89 7.07 -8.49
CA ALA A 3 -10.74 6.22 -8.83
C ALA A 3 -11.23 4.89 -9.42
N TYR A 4 -10.56 4.47 -10.48
CA TYR A 4 -10.76 3.16 -11.12
C TYR A 4 -9.42 2.44 -11.16
N SER A 5 -9.38 1.20 -10.73
CA SER A 5 -8.13 0.44 -10.72
C SER A 5 -8.34 -0.99 -11.19
N LEU A 6 -7.29 -1.53 -11.81
CA LEU A 6 -7.14 -2.93 -12.15
C LEU A 6 -5.84 -3.43 -11.54
N ALA A 7 -5.87 -4.61 -10.93
CA ALA A 7 -4.69 -5.27 -10.41
C ALA A 7 -4.65 -6.73 -10.86
N LEU A 8 -3.45 -7.22 -11.16
CA LEU A 8 -3.15 -8.63 -11.38
C LEU A 8 -2.14 -9.05 -10.32
N TYR A 9 -2.32 -10.24 -9.79
CA TYR A 9 -1.41 -10.80 -8.81
C TYR A 9 -1.09 -12.26 -9.14
N GLY A 10 0.09 -12.70 -8.74
CA GLY A 10 0.53 -14.08 -8.83
C GLY A 10 1.27 -14.46 -7.56
N THR A 11 0.96 -15.64 -7.02
CA THR A 11 1.59 -16.23 -5.84
C THR A 11 2.24 -17.54 -6.21
N TRP A 12 3.50 -17.71 -5.84
CA TRP A 12 4.20 -18.97 -5.87
C TRP A 12 4.50 -19.43 -4.45
N THR A 13 4.26 -20.72 -4.17
CA THR A 13 4.54 -21.32 -2.87
C THR A 13 5.30 -22.63 -3.03
N ALA A 14 6.29 -22.86 -2.18
CA ALA A 14 7.06 -24.10 -2.13
C ALA A 14 6.70 -24.96 -0.91
N GLU A 15 6.90 -26.25 -1.00
CA GLU A 15 6.63 -27.20 0.09
C GLU A 15 7.43 -26.92 1.37
N ASN A 16 8.60 -26.30 1.26
CA ASN A 16 9.45 -25.93 2.38
C ASN A 16 8.98 -24.63 3.10
N GLY A 17 7.83 -24.06 2.71
CA GLY A 17 7.25 -22.85 3.29
C GLY A 17 7.74 -21.53 2.68
N MET A 18 8.60 -21.55 1.66
CA MET A 18 8.96 -20.34 0.92
C MET A 18 7.77 -19.90 0.04
N PHE A 19 7.61 -18.58 -0.11
CA PHE A 19 6.64 -18.01 -1.05
C PHE A 19 7.21 -16.76 -1.73
N ALA A 20 6.63 -16.45 -2.87
CA ALA A 20 6.88 -15.21 -3.59
C ALA A 20 5.57 -14.70 -4.18
N ASP A 21 5.30 -13.41 -4.01
CA ASP A 21 4.15 -12.73 -4.55
C ASP A 21 4.58 -11.62 -5.50
N VAL A 22 3.84 -11.43 -6.58
CA VAL A 22 4.01 -10.31 -7.50
C VAL A 22 2.65 -9.68 -7.77
N ILE A 23 2.57 -8.35 -7.69
CA ILE A 23 1.35 -7.59 -7.93
C ILE A 23 1.66 -6.47 -8.91
N GLY A 24 0.93 -6.44 -10.04
CA GLY A 24 0.91 -5.30 -10.96
C GLY A 24 -0.41 -4.55 -10.83
N ARG A 25 -0.36 -3.22 -10.76
CA ARG A 25 -1.56 -2.36 -10.64
C ARG A 25 -1.50 -1.19 -11.60
N VAL A 26 -2.65 -0.84 -12.16
CA VAL A 26 -2.88 0.43 -12.86
C VAL A 26 -4.13 1.08 -12.30
N ALA A 27 -4.10 2.40 -12.11
CA ALA A 27 -5.24 3.16 -11.64
C ALA A 27 -5.36 4.49 -12.40
N LYS A 28 -6.60 4.92 -12.63
CA LYS A 28 -6.96 6.27 -13.06
C LYS A 28 -7.66 6.96 -11.90
N VAL A 29 -7.23 8.19 -11.59
CA VAL A 29 -7.78 8.99 -10.50
C VAL A 29 -8.20 10.35 -11.06
N ASP A 30 -9.50 10.62 -11.01
CA ASP A 30 -10.09 11.90 -11.40
C ASP A 30 -10.39 12.69 -10.10
N THR A 31 -9.81 13.88 -9.99
CA THR A 31 -9.96 14.73 -8.80
C THR A 31 -10.53 16.09 -9.19
N ASP A 32 -11.66 16.45 -8.61
CA ASP A 32 -12.24 17.78 -8.69
C ASP A 32 -11.90 18.56 -7.43
N LEU A 33 -11.32 19.74 -7.59
CA LEU A 33 -10.97 20.67 -6.53
C LEU A 33 -11.89 21.88 -6.55
N THR A 34 -12.35 22.31 -5.39
CA THR A 34 -13.09 23.56 -5.24
C THR A 34 -12.39 24.42 -4.19
N VAL A 35 -11.97 25.61 -4.58
CA VAL A 35 -11.26 26.56 -3.72
C VAL A 35 -12.08 27.85 -3.60
N ASP A 36 -12.18 28.42 -2.41
CA ASP A 36 -12.93 29.66 -2.13
C ASP A 36 -14.39 29.61 -2.62
N GLY A 37 -15.05 28.47 -2.53
CA GLY A 37 -16.47 28.28 -2.84
C GLY A 37 -16.84 28.22 -4.33
N ASP A 38 -16.13 28.92 -5.21
CA ASP A 38 -16.53 29.07 -6.62
C ASP A 38 -15.44 28.66 -7.63
N LYS A 39 -14.19 28.67 -7.24
CA LYS A 39 -13.08 28.36 -8.14
C LYS A 39 -12.89 26.85 -8.25
N LYS A 40 -13.00 26.31 -9.45
CA LYS A 40 -12.88 24.88 -9.70
C LYS A 40 -11.62 24.59 -10.48
N GLY A 41 -10.96 23.50 -10.14
CA GLY A 41 -9.90 22.84 -10.89
C GLY A 41 -10.17 21.36 -10.99
N SER A 42 -9.71 20.71 -12.03
CA SER A 42 -9.75 19.25 -12.18
C SER A 42 -8.37 18.72 -12.52
N MET A 43 -8.14 17.49 -12.12
CA MET A 43 -6.87 16.79 -12.29
C MET A 43 -7.15 15.31 -12.59
N ASP A 44 -6.49 14.78 -13.61
CA ASP A 44 -6.60 13.39 -14.06
C ASP A 44 -5.23 12.73 -14.02
N ASN A 45 -5.03 11.81 -13.07
CA ASN A 45 -3.76 11.12 -12.92
C ASN A 45 -3.88 9.63 -13.27
N MET A 46 -2.80 9.10 -13.86
CA MET A 46 -2.58 7.67 -13.99
C MET A 46 -1.53 7.22 -12.96
N ALA A 47 -1.84 6.14 -12.25
CA ALA A 47 -0.89 5.50 -11.35
C ALA A 47 -0.57 4.09 -11.83
N TYR A 48 0.70 3.74 -11.80
CA TYR A 48 1.24 2.42 -12.13
C TYR A 48 2.01 1.89 -10.94
N GLY A 49 1.77 0.64 -10.57
CA GLY A 49 2.46 0.01 -9.45
C GLY A 49 2.91 -1.40 -9.78
N LEU A 50 4.08 -1.76 -9.29
CA LEU A 50 4.62 -3.11 -9.32
C LEU A 50 5.18 -3.43 -7.94
N SER A 51 4.73 -4.54 -7.34
CA SER A 51 5.20 -5.03 -6.05
C SER A 51 5.69 -6.45 -6.17
N GLY A 52 6.77 -6.76 -5.47
CA GLY A 52 7.29 -8.12 -5.30
C GLY A 52 7.61 -8.37 -3.83
N GLU A 53 7.08 -9.46 -3.29
CA GLU A 53 7.33 -9.91 -1.92
C GLU A 53 7.90 -11.32 -1.93
N VAL A 54 8.82 -11.60 -1.01
CA VAL A 54 9.32 -12.94 -0.72
C VAL A 54 9.27 -13.19 0.77
N GLY A 55 8.98 -14.41 1.16
CA GLY A 55 8.97 -14.81 2.56
C GLY A 55 9.19 -16.29 2.74
N TRP A 56 9.37 -16.66 4.00
CA TRP A 56 9.61 -18.04 4.37
C TRP A 56 8.89 -18.39 5.67
N ARG A 57 7.84 -19.18 5.58
CA ARG A 57 7.11 -19.68 6.77
C ARG A 57 7.82 -20.86 7.39
N LEU A 58 8.50 -20.61 8.48
CA LEU A 58 9.22 -21.59 9.30
C LEU A 58 8.30 -22.07 10.42
N GLY A 59 7.74 -23.26 10.27
CA GLY A 59 6.94 -23.90 11.31
C GLY A 59 7.84 -24.46 12.41
N PHE A 60 7.45 -24.27 13.66
CA PHE A 60 8.01 -24.93 14.83
C PHE A 60 6.87 -25.32 15.78
N LEU A 61 7.07 -26.17 16.74
CA LEU A 61 6.12 -26.67 17.74
C LEU A 61 4.61 -26.33 17.55
N ASP A 62 3.77 -27.36 17.46
CA ASP A 62 2.30 -27.30 17.63
C ASP A 62 1.55 -26.18 16.89
N GLY A 63 1.92 -25.95 15.63
CA GLY A 63 1.25 -24.97 14.76
C GLY A 63 1.79 -23.54 14.84
N PHE A 64 2.77 -23.26 15.71
CA PHE A 64 3.47 -21.97 15.71
C PHE A 64 4.39 -21.84 14.50
N TYR A 65 4.55 -20.62 13.99
CA TYR A 65 5.46 -20.30 12.90
C TYR A 65 6.09 -18.90 13.08
N VAL A 66 7.25 -18.72 12.46
CA VAL A 66 7.86 -17.42 12.19
C VAL A 66 7.99 -17.28 10.69
N GLU A 67 7.71 -16.09 10.17
CA GLU A 67 7.71 -15.82 8.74
C GLU A 67 8.46 -14.51 8.47
N PRO A 68 9.79 -14.55 8.26
CA PRO A 68 10.53 -13.40 7.72
C PRO A 68 10.04 -13.07 6.31
N GLN A 69 9.94 -11.76 6.02
CA GLN A 69 9.41 -11.23 4.78
C GLN A 69 10.25 -10.04 4.30
N ALA A 70 10.36 -9.89 2.99
CA ALA A 70 10.92 -8.71 2.34
C ALA A 70 10.09 -8.36 1.11
N GLU A 71 9.75 -7.08 0.96
CA GLU A 71 8.95 -6.57 -0.16
C GLU A 71 9.61 -5.34 -0.76
N LEU A 72 9.47 -5.19 -2.07
CA LEU A 72 9.82 -3.99 -2.80
C LEU A 72 8.62 -3.58 -3.65
N THR A 73 8.17 -2.33 -3.48
CA THR A 73 7.03 -1.78 -4.22
C THR A 73 7.46 -0.50 -4.92
N TYR A 74 7.37 -0.50 -6.25
CA TYR A 74 7.53 0.70 -7.06
C TYR A 74 6.16 1.23 -7.48
N THR A 75 5.95 2.54 -7.34
CA THR A 75 4.75 3.23 -7.81
C THR A 75 5.14 4.51 -8.53
N ARG A 76 4.50 4.76 -9.68
CA ARG A 76 4.61 6.04 -10.39
C ARG A 76 3.23 6.63 -10.58
N VAL A 77 3.08 7.90 -10.20
CA VAL A 77 1.90 8.73 -10.46
C VAL A 77 2.28 9.75 -11.53
N SER A 78 1.46 9.83 -12.61
CA SER A 78 1.74 10.77 -13.70
C SER A 78 1.63 12.22 -13.26
N SER A 79 2.38 13.10 -13.95
CA SER A 79 2.21 14.55 -13.84
C SER A 79 0.82 14.98 -14.29
N ASP A 80 0.35 16.11 -13.77
CA ASP A 80 -0.81 16.82 -14.28
C ASP A 80 -0.74 18.32 -13.99
N ASP A 81 -1.48 19.10 -14.77
CA ASP A 81 -1.56 20.54 -14.64
C ASP A 81 -2.97 20.95 -14.20
N ILE A 82 -3.05 21.84 -13.21
CA ILE A 82 -4.32 22.34 -12.68
C ILE A 82 -4.41 23.84 -12.93
N GLY A 83 -5.45 24.26 -13.64
CA GLY A 83 -5.81 25.68 -13.75
C GLY A 83 -6.89 26.04 -12.72
N ILE A 84 -6.62 27.04 -11.87
CA ILE A 84 -7.62 27.58 -10.93
C ILE A 84 -7.71 29.09 -11.11
N SER A 85 -8.76 29.58 -11.74
CA SER A 85 -8.93 31.01 -12.08
C SER A 85 -7.77 31.52 -12.96
N THR A 86 -6.94 32.45 -12.46
CA THR A 86 -5.75 33.01 -13.15
C THR A 86 -4.45 32.32 -12.77
N ALA A 87 -4.48 31.38 -11.84
CA ALA A 87 -3.33 30.60 -11.41
C ALA A 87 -3.28 29.25 -12.10
N SER A 88 -2.10 28.79 -12.45
CA SER A 88 -1.83 27.43 -12.92
C SER A 88 -0.83 26.74 -11.99
N TYR A 89 -1.06 25.47 -11.77
CA TYR A 89 -0.18 24.61 -10.96
C TYR A 89 0.22 23.42 -11.82
N SER A 90 1.51 23.21 -11.96
CA SER A 90 2.08 22.01 -12.58
C SER A 90 2.59 21.08 -11.48
N ILE A 91 2.13 19.86 -11.49
CA ILE A 91 2.56 18.80 -10.55
C ILE A 91 3.37 17.79 -11.35
N ASP A 92 4.66 17.69 -11.04
CA ASP A 92 5.54 16.73 -11.69
C ASP A 92 5.12 15.30 -11.33
N ALA A 93 5.52 14.34 -12.18
CA ALA A 93 5.31 12.94 -11.88
C ALA A 93 6.05 12.54 -10.59
N VAL A 94 5.40 11.77 -9.75
CA VAL A 94 5.98 11.27 -8.49
C VAL A 94 6.30 9.79 -8.64
N ASP A 95 7.56 9.46 -8.34
CA ASP A 95 8.04 8.09 -8.24
C ASP A 95 8.24 7.72 -6.78
N SER A 96 7.74 6.57 -6.37
CA SER A 96 7.92 5.99 -5.03
C SER A 96 8.55 4.61 -5.15
N LEU A 97 9.53 4.31 -4.34
CA LEU A 97 10.14 3.00 -4.20
C LEU A 97 10.21 2.63 -2.72
N LEU A 98 9.25 1.85 -2.28
CA LEU A 98 9.16 1.36 -0.91
C LEU A 98 9.87 0.01 -0.77
N GLY A 99 10.79 -0.07 0.18
CA GLY A 99 11.34 -1.34 0.65
C GLY A 99 10.82 -1.67 2.04
N ARG A 100 10.31 -2.86 2.24
CA ARG A 100 9.82 -3.36 3.52
C ARG A 100 10.57 -4.62 3.89
N VAL A 101 11.06 -4.70 5.12
CA VAL A 101 11.59 -5.91 5.73
C VAL A 101 10.94 -6.12 7.08
N GLY A 102 10.54 -7.34 7.37
CA GLY A 102 9.82 -7.63 8.60
C GLY A 102 9.70 -9.12 8.89
N PHE A 103 8.91 -9.42 9.89
CA PHE A 103 8.55 -10.78 10.23
C PHE A 103 7.13 -10.84 10.78
N ALA A 104 6.49 -11.99 10.60
CA ALA A 104 5.28 -12.35 11.32
C ALA A 104 5.59 -13.54 12.26
N VAL A 105 4.94 -13.55 13.42
CA VAL A 105 4.90 -14.68 14.35
C VAL A 105 3.44 -15.07 14.51
N GLY A 106 3.12 -16.31 14.27
CA GLY A 106 1.73 -16.74 14.29
C GLY A 106 1.54 -18.18 14.76
N MET A 107 0.28 -18.53 14.85
CA MET A 107 -0.17 -19.87 15.20
C MET A 107 -1.30 -20.29 14.26
N ASN A 108 -1.20 -21.48 13.71
CA ASN A 108 -2.30 -22.12 13.00
C ASN A 108 -3.19 -22.83 14.02
N TYR A 109 -4.49 -22.64 13.93
CA TYR A 109 -5.44 -23.38 14.75
C TYR A 109 -5.50 -24.85 14.35
N PRO A 110 -5.81 -25.74 15.30
CA PRO A 110 -6.02 -27.15 15.01
C PRO A 110 -7.05 -27.35 13.91
N GLU A 111 -6.95 -28.49 13.19
CA GLU A 111 -7.89 -28.88 12.12
C GLU A 111 -8.02 -27.86 10.98
N LYS A 112 -6.99 -26.99 10.80
CA LYS A 112 -7.00 -25.91 9.80
C LYS A 112 -8.16 -24.91 9.98
N ALA A 113 -8.62 -24.71 11.22
CA ALA A 113 -9.71 -23.79 11.53
C ALA A 113 -9.34 -22.32 11.26
N GLY A 114 -8.05 -22.03 11.06
CA GLY A 114 -7.57 -20.68 10.75
C GLY A 114 -6.18 -20.41 11.29
N SER A 115 -5.83 -19.15 11.42
CA SER A 115 -4.57 -18.69 11.99
C SER A 115 -4.72 -17.32 12.65
N PHE A 116 -3.83 -17.04 13.58
CA PHE A 116 -3.61 -15.71 14.16
C PHE A 116 -2.13 -15.36 14.00
N TYR A 117 -1.83 -14.08 13.77
CA TYR A 117 -0.45 -13.61 13.67
C TYR A 117 -0.27 -12.19 14.20
N LEU A 118 0.95 -11.91 14.64
CA LEU A 118 1.48 -10.58 14.90
C LEU A 118 2.59 -10.32 13.88
N ARG A 119 2.66 -9.11 13.34
CA ARG A 119 3.74 -8.70 12.42
C ARG A 119 4.40 -7.42 12.88
N ALA A 120 5.68 -7.29 12.56
CA ALA A 120 6.45 -6.06 12.71
C ALA A 120 7.35 -5.89 11.49
N SER A 121 7.39 -4.69 10.94
CA SER A 121 8.17 -4.36 9.75
C SER A 121 8.82 -2.99 9.88
N ALA A 122 9.99 -2.83 9.26
CA ALA A 122 10.57 -1.53 8.96
C ALA A 122 10.38 -1.26 7.47
N VAL A 123 9.91 -0.06 7.15
CA VAL A 123 9.66 0.41 5.79
C VAL A 123 10.52 1.63 5.51
N HIS A 124 11.07 1.70 4.30
CA HIS A 124 11.84 2.86 3.84
C HIS A 124 11.37 3.28 2.45
N GLU A 125 11.07 4.59 2.31
CA GLU A 125 10.84 5.23 1.01
C GLU A 125 12.17 5.75 0.47
N PHE A 126 12.62 5.19 -0.66
CA PHE A 126 13.89 5.54 -1.32
C PHE A 126 13.77 6.71 -2.29
N LEU A 127 12.56 6.99 -2.76
CA LEU A 127 12.26 8.06 -3.72
C LEU A 127 11.27 9.05 -3.09
N GLY A 128 10.04 9.17 -3.58
CA GLY A 128 8.97 9.95 -2.96
C GLY A 128 9.09 11.45 -3.11
N ASP A 129 10.09 11.97 -3.84
CA ASP A 129 10.26 13.40 -4.06
C ASP A 129 9.11 13.92 -4.92
N ALA A 130 8.49 15.04 -4.50
CA ALA A 130 7.41 15.68 -5.22
C ALA A 130 7.74 17.14 -5.50
N LYS A 131 7.40 17.62 -6.71
CA LYS A 131 7.58 19.00 -7.11
C LYS A 131 6.28 19.59 -7.64
N ILE A 132 5.95 20.76 -7.11
CA ILE A 132 4.79 21.55 -7.52
C ILE A 132 5.27 22.92 -7.94
N THR A 133 4.95 23.33 -9.15
CA THR A 133 5.24 24.67 -9.68
C THR A 133 3.95 25.46 -9.83
N GLY A 134 3.81 26.54 -9.08
CA GLY A 134 2.68 27.47 -9.18
C GLY A 134 3.04 28.72 -9.99
N SER A 135 2.15 29.16 -10.89
CA SER A 135 2.30 30.40 -11.66
C SER A 135 1.03 31.24 -11.56
N ASN A 136 1.19 32.52 -11.23
CA ASN A 136 0.09 33.49 -11.22
C ASN A 136 0.60 34.89 -11.55
N ALA A 137 -0.07 35.59 -12.47
CA ALA A 137 0.24 36.96 -12.89
C ALA A 137 1.73 37.20 -13.27
N GLY A 138 2.39 36.22 -13.90
CA GLY A 138 3.79 36.28 -14.32
C GLY A 138 4.81 35.96 -13.22
N VAL A 139 4.38 35.62 -12.00
CA VAL A 139 5.23 35.14 -10.92
C VAL A 139 5.13 33.61 -10.87
N THR A 140 6.28 32.96 -10.87
CA THR A 140 6.38 31.48 -10.78
C THR A 140 7.15 31.11 -9.50
N GLN A 141 6.63 30.16 -8.75
CA GLN A 141 7.28 29.57 -7.57
C GLN A 141 7.22 28.05 -7.66
N ALA A 142 8.34 27.40 -7.30
CA ALA A 142 8.41 25.95 -7.18
C ALA A 142 8.58 25.55 -5.71
N TYR A 143 7.88 24.49 -5.34
CA TYR A 143 8.01 23.83 -4.04
C TYR A 143 8.44 22.39 -4.27
N GLU A 144 9.46 21.97 -3.57
CA GLU A 144 9.95 20.59 -3.57
C GLU A 144 9.72 19.99 -2.19
N ILE A 145 9.24 18.77 -2.15
CA ILE A 145 9.00 18.00 -0.95
C ILE A 145 9.90 16.77 -1.06
N ASP A 146 10.80 16.59 -0.09
CA ASP A 146 11.57 15.35 0.08
C ASP A 146 10.65 14.34 0.77
N GLY A 147 10.28 13.29 0.05
CA GLY A 147 9.40 12.23 0.54
C GLY A 147 10.13 11.01 1.09
N LYS A 148 11.48 11.03 1.11
CA LYS A 148 12.28 9.93 1.67
C LYS A 148 12.11 9.84 3.17
N ASP A 149 11.78 8.66 3.66
CA ASP A 149 11.52 8.48 5.07
C ASP A 149 11.61 7.01 5.50
N THR A 150 11.65 6.78 6.81
CA THR A 150 11.66 5.45 7.41
C THR A 150 10.65 5.40 8.55
N TRP A 151 9.80 4.38 8.54
CA TRP A 151 8.84 4.16 9.61
C TRP A 151 8.73 2.69 9.99
N LEU A 152 8.00 2.43 11.07
CA LEU A 152 7.71 1.09 11.57
C LEU A 152 6.23 0.79 11.41
N GLU A 153 5.93 -0.44 11.03
CA GLU A 153 4.57 -0.98 10.95
C GLU A 153 4.42 -2.13 11.92
N PHE A 154 3.33 -2.11 12.68
CA PHE A 154 2.94 -3.19 13.59
C PHE A 154 1.54 -3.63 13.23
N GLY A 155 1.33 -4.92 13.12
CA GLY A 155 0.03 -5.46 12.76
C GLY A 155 -0.31 -6.71 13.57
N LEU A 156 -1.60 -6.95 13.69
CA LEU A 156 -2.13 -8.22 14.12
C LEU A 156 -3.24 -8.64 13.15
N GLY A 157 -3.29 -9.92 12.84
CA GLY A 157 -4.26 -10.43 11.91
C GLY A 157 -4.75 -11.82 12.28
N MET A 158 -5.90 -12.16 11.74
CA MET A 158 -6.50 -13.47 11.91
C MET A 158 -7.24 -13.92 10.67
N ASN A 159 -7.24 -15.23 10.45
CA ASN A 159 -8.08 -15.91 9.48
C ASN A 159 -8.90 -16.97 10.21
N VAL A 160 -10.17 -17.09 9.89
CA VAL A 160 -11.06 -18.11 10.45
C VAL A 160 -11.80 -18.80 9.32
N ASN A 161 -11.62 -20.11 9.18
CA ASN A 161 -12.35 -20.93 8.24
C ASN A 161 -13.73 -21.29 8.82
N VAL A 162 -14.78 -20.70 8.27
CA VAL A 162 -16.18 -20.94 8.71
C VAL A 162 -16.75 -22.19 8.07
N THR A 163 -16.37 -22.42 6.81
CA THR A 163 -16.68 -23.65 6.05
C THR A 163 -15.45 -24.06 5.23
N PRO A 164 -15.42 -25.26 4.62
CA PRO A 164 -14.32 -25.65 3.73
C PRO A 164 -14.06 -24.65 2.58
N ASN A 165 -15.07 -23.90 2.18
CA ASN A 165 -15.02 -22.98 1.04
C ASN A 165 -15.12 -21.49 1.44
N THR A 166 -15.26 -21.19 2.72
CA THR A 166 -15.45 -19.80 3.19
C THR A 166 -14.57 -19.50 4.36
N TYR A 167 -13.77 -18.42 4.26
CA TYR A 167 -13.05 -17.89 5.40
C TYR A 167 -13.26 -16.38 5.58
N PHE A 168 -13.23 -15.96 6.85
CA PHE A 168 -13.12 -14.57 7.25
C PHE A 168 -11.67 -14.25 7.54
N TRP A 169 -11.29 -12.99 7.26
CA TRP A 169 -10.04 -12.44 7.72
C TRP A 169 -10.24 -11.06 8.31
N ALA A 170 -9.41 -10.72 9.27
CA ALA A 170 -9.34 -9.40 9.87
C ALA A 170 -7.88 -9.03 10.11
N ASP A 171 -7.57 -7.78 9.92
CA ASP A 171 -6.23 -7.22 10.12
C ASP A 171 -6.36 -5.85 10.79
N LEU A 172 -5.50 -5.57 11.77
CA LEU A 172 -5.37 -4.29 12.43
C LEU A 172 -3.91 -3.88 12.38
N GLU A 173 -3.65 -2.67 11.90
CA GLU A 173 -2.31 -2.16 11.67
C GLU A 173 -2.12 -0.77 12.25
N ARG A 174 -0.90 -0.46 12.67
CA ARG A 174 -0.43 0.84 13.11
C ARG A 174 0.89 1.17 12.45
N THR A 175 1.03 2.41 11.98
CA THR A 175 2.28 2.95 11.43
C THR A 175 2.78 4.07 12.33
N THR A 176 4.09 4.10 12.61
CA THR A 176 4.69 5.11 13.49
C THR A 176 6.14 5.40 13.13
N GLY A 177 6.62 6.61 13.46
CA GLY A 177 8.03 6.99 13.37
C GLY A 177 8.43 7.66 12.07
N GLY A 178 7.50 8.00 11.18
CA GLY A 178 7.75 8.68 9.92
C GLY A 178 6.84 9.88 9.69
N ILE A 179 6.94 10.48 8.50
CA ILE A 179 6.05 11.57 8.04
C ILE A 179 4.60 11.06 7.94
N LEU A 180 4.43 9.78 7.57
CA LEU A 180 3.13 9.12 7.54
C LEU A 180 2.91 8.37 8.84
N GLU A 181 2.12 8.95 9.73
CA GLU A 181 1.63 8.27 10.93
C GLU A 181 0.17 7.89 10.74
N GLU A 182 -0.13 6.61 10.91
CA GLU A 182 -1.49 6.11 10.94
C GLU A 182 -1.72 5.42 12.28
N ASP A 183 -2.59 6.02 13.11
CA ASP A 183 -2.83 5.48 14.44
C ASP A 183 -3.40 4.06 14.38
N TRP A 184 -4.41 3.84 13.55
CA TRP A 184 -5.00 2.52 13.35
C TRP A 184 -5.70 2.40 12.01
N ARG A 185 -5.40 1.31 11.30
CA ARG A 185 -6.13 0.86 10.11
C ARG A 185 -6.70 -0.53 10.38
N ALA A 186 -8.02 -0.69 10.31
CA ALA A 186 -8.69 -1.97 10.42
C ALA A 186 -9.24 -2.40 9.06
N THR A 187 -8.96 -3.64 8.67
CA THR A 187 -9.47 -4.23 7.45
C THR A 187 -10.12 -5.57 7.75
N VAL A 188 -11.30 -5.81 7.19
CA VAL A 188 -12.00 -7.09 7.33
C VAL A 188 -12.50 -7.57 5.97
N GLY A 189 -12.56 -8.87 5.78
CA GLY A 189 -13.03 -9.41 4.53
C GLY A 189 -13.52 -10.85 4.66
N VAL A 190 -14.20 -11.26 3.60
CA VAL A 190 -14.72 -12.62 3.42
C VAL A 190 -14.29 -13.13 2.06
N ARG A 191 -13.81 -14.34 1.99
CA ARG A 191 -13.59 -15.05 0.75
C ARG A 191 -14.46 -16.31 0.70
N HIS A 192 -15.14 -16.50 -0.43
CA HIS A 192 -15.90 -17.71 -0.72
C HIS A 192 -15.44 -18.31 -2.05
N ALA A 193 -15.13 -19.60 -2.05
CA ALA A 193 -14.81 -20.35 -3.27
C ALA A 193 -16.08 -21.08 -3.75
N TRP A 194 -16.44 -20.86 -5.01
CA TRP A 194 -17.56 -21.55 -5.66
C TRP A 194 -17.01 -22.82 -6.33
N ASN A 195 -17.60 -23.96 -6.04
CA ASN A 195 -17.28 -25.25 -6.69
C ASN A 195 -18.22 -25.47 -7.87
#